data_9768937712afb8869fd831a423f5e24d
#
_entry.id   9768937712afb8869fd831a423f5e24d
#
_cell.length_a   1.000
_cell.length_b   1.000
_cell.length_c   1.000
_cell.angle_alpha   90.00
_cell.angle_beta   90.00
_cell.angle_gamma   90.00
#
_symmetry.space_group_name_H-M   'P 1'
#
loop_
_entity.id
_entity.type
_entity.pdbx_description
1 polymer ?
#
loop_
_entity_poly.entity_id
_entity_poly.type
_entity_poly.pdbx_seq_one_letter_code
_entity_poly.pdbx_strand_id
1 'polypeptide(L)'
;MPRKARIDTPGALHHVIIRGIEKRKIFRSDFDRKNFLTRLSELLPETETDCFAWALMSNRVHLLLRTGLVSISVLMSRLLTGYAGWFNKKYRRHGQLFQNRYKSVLCQEKIYLKELVRYIGRHILKGKIFQTRFLFFMVTEG
;
A
#
# COMPACT_ATOMS: atom_id res chain seq x y z
N MET A 1 15.64 21.96 10.49
CA MET A 1 14.35 22.37 9.94
C MET A 1 13.27 21.37 10.26
N PRO A 2 12.13 21.80 10.74
CA PRO A 2 11.08 20.84 11.06
C PRO A 2 10.59 20.17 9.78
N ARG A 3 10.27 18.90 9.91
CA ARG A 3 9.68 18.15 8.82
C ARG A 3 8.34 18.76 8.47
N LYS A 4 8.08 18.94 7.18
CA LYS A 4 6.76 19.35 6.75
C LYS A 4 5.71 18.37 7.24
N ALA A 5 4.66 18.89 7.86
CA ALA A 5 3.52 18.06 8.20
C ALA A 5 2.96 17.42 6.94
N ARG A 6 2.58 16.14 7.03
CA ARG A 6 1.92 15.50 5.92
C ARG A 6 0.56 16.14 5.73
N ILE A 7 0.22 16.43 4.49
CA ILE A 7 -1.11 16.92 4.16
C ILE A 7 -2.07 15.74 4.23
N ASP A 8 -3.04 15.84 5.10
CA ASP A 8 -3.96 14.75 5.37
C ASP A 8 -5.39 15.28 5.32
N THR A 9 -5.73 15.83 4.17
CA THR A 9 -7.03 16.41 3.93
C THR A 9 -8.01 15.32 3.52
N PRO A 10 -9.22 15.27 4.11
CA PRO A 10 -10.23 14.32 3.67
C PRO A 10 -10.49 14.43 2.17
N GLY A 11 -10.56 13.28 1.50
CA GLY A 11 -10.75 13.21 0.05
C GLY A 11 -9.47 13.32 -0.75
N ALA A 12 -8.33 13.54 -0.10
CA ALA A 12 -7.05 13.63 -0.79
C ALA A 12 -6.64 12.27 -1.36
N LEU A 13 -6.05 12.30 -2.54
CA LEU A 13 -5.56 11.11 -3.21
C LEU A 13 -4.06 10.99 -2.94
N HIS A 14 -3.64 9.84 -2.43
CA HIS A 14 -2.25 9.58 -2.06
C HIS A 14 -1.69 8.43 -2.86
N HIS A 15 -0.50 8.62 -3.43
CA HIS A 15 0.32 7.53 -3.93
C HIS A 15 1.28 7.13 -2.82
N VAL A 16 1.09 5.94 -2.28
CA VAL A 16 1.87 5.42 -1.17
C VAL A 16 2.86 4.39 -1.69
N ILE A 17 4.11 4.52 -1.27
CA ILE A 17 5.18 3.59 -1.62
C ILE A 17 5.76 3.02 -0.34
N ILE A 18 5.82 1.69 -0.26
CA ILE A 18 6.37 0.95 0.86
C ILE A 18 7.51 0.09 0.32
N ARG A 19 8.67 0.16 0.97
CA ARG A 19 9.85 -0.59 0.53
C ARG A 19 10.36 -1.51 1.61
N GLY A 20 10.87 -2.67 1.20
CA GLY A 20 11.59 -3.57 2.09
C GLY A 20 12.92 -2.99 2.52
N ILE A 21 13.30 -3.26 3.77
CA ILE A 21 14.60 -2.82 4.28
C ILE A 21 15.71 -3.45 3.43
N GLU A 22 16.72 -2.66 3.12
CA GLU A 22 17.87 -3.09 2.31
C GLU A 22 17.46 -3.75 1.00
N LYS A 23 16.33 -3.31 0.41
CA LYS A 23 15.75 -3.86 -0.81
C LYS A 23 15.36 -5.32 -0.70
N ARG A 24 15.21 -5.84 0.51
CA ARG A 24 14.83 -7.24 0.74
C ARG A 24 13.39 -7.49 0.36
N LYS A 25 13.09 -8.75 0.05
CA LYS A 25 11.74 -9.17 -0.27
C LYS A 25 10.82 -9.03 0.94
N ILE A 26 9.65 -8.44 0.72
CA ILE A 26 8.59 -8.36 1.71
C ILE A 26 7.45 -9.33 1.39
N PHE A 27 7.51 -9.94 0.22
CA PHE A 27 6.63 -11.04 -0.16
C PHE A 27 7.50 -12.16 -0.73
N ARG A 28 7.40 -13.35 -0.15
CA ARG A 28 8.15 -14.51 -0.64
C ARG A 28 7.26 -15.48 -1.41
N SER A 29 5.94 -15.26 -1.36
CA SER A 29 4.97 -16.10 -2.04
C SER A 29 3.68 -15.31 -2.26
N ASP A 30 2.79 -15.88 -3.08
CA ASP A 30 1.47 -15.29 -3.28
C ASP A 30 0.63 -15.37 -2.00
N PHE A 31 0.89 -16.32 -1.14
CA PHE A 31 0.24 -16.39 0.16
C PHE A 31 0.55 -15.14 0.99
N ASP A 32 1.79 -14.68 0.95
CA ASP A 32 2.18 -13.45 1.64
C ASP A 32 1.44 -12.24 1.08
N ARG A 33 1.31 -12.18 -0.25
CA ARG A 33 0.57 -11.10 -0.91
C ARG A 33 -0.90 -11.11 -0.50
N LYS A 34 -1.50 -12.28 -0.46
CA LYS A 34 -2.89 -12.41 -0.01
C LYS A 34 -3.08 -11.97 1.43
N ASN A 35 -2.13 -12.30 2.30
CA ASN A 35 -2.19 -11.86 3.70
C ASN A 35 -2.17 -10.34 3.78
N PHE A 36 -1.27 -9.70 3.04
CA PHE A 36 -1.18 -8.24 3.00
C PHE A 36 -2.50 -7.63 2.52
N LEU A 37 -3.06 -8.15 1.44
CA LEU A 37 -4.30 -7.63 0.87
C LEU A 37 -5.50 -7.87 1.78
N THR A 38 -5.54 -9.00 2.46
CA THR A 38 -6.61 -9.26 3.42
C THR A 38 -6.57 -8.23 4.55
N ARG A 39 -5.38 -7.95 5.07
CA ARG A 39 -5.23 -6.92 6.10
C ARG A 39 -5.64 -5.56 5.59
N LEU A 40 -5.23 -5.20 4.39
CA LEU A 40 -5.60 -3.94 3.77
C LEU A 40 -7.13 -3.86 3.61
N SER A 41 -7.75 -4.90 3.07
CA SER A 41 -9.19 -4.91 2.82
C SER A 41 -10.01 -4.75 4.09
N GLU A 42 -9.53 -5.31 5.20
CA GLU A 42 -10.20 -5.17 6.49
C GLU A 42 -10.05 -3.77 7.07
N LEU A 43 -8.91 -3.14 6.85
CA LEU A 43 -8.63 -1.83 7.38
C LEU A 43 -9.24 -0.69 6.58
N LEU A 44 -9.51 -0.90 5.30
CA LEU A 44 -10.05 0.15 4.45
C LEU A 44 -11.37 0.74 4.99
N PRO A 45 -12.39 -0.08 5.30
CA PRO A 45 -13.61 0.48 5.86
C PRO A 45 -13.42 1.09 7.25
N GLU A 46 -12.56 0.50 8.07
CA GLU A 46 -12.33 1.02 9.42
C GLU A 46 -11.65 2.39 9.41
N THR A 47 -10.86 2.66 8.39
CA THR A 47 -10.13 3.92 8.25
C THR A 47 -10.77 4.85 7.24
N GLU A 48 -11.95 4.51 6.74
CA GLU A 48 -12.67 5.32 5.74
C GLU A 48 -11.82 5.62 4.51
N THR A 49 -11.05 4.65 4.07
CA THR A 49 -10.11 4.81 2.95
C THR A 49 -10.58 3.94 1.78
N ASP A 50 -10.47 4.49 0.57
CA ASP A 50 -10.71 3.75 -0.67
C ASP A 50 -9.38 3.45 -1.34
N CYS A 51 -9.26 2.25 -1.90
CA CYS A 51 -8.08 1.87 -2.65
C CYS A 51 -8.44 1.78 -4.14
N PHE A 52 -7.82 2.60 -4.95
CA PHE A 52 -8.08 2.64 -6.39
C PHE A 52 -7.18 1.73 -7.19
N ALA A 53 -5.95 1.54 -6.73
CA ALA A 53 -5.00 0.67 -7.42
C ALA A 53 -3.95 0.20 -6.42
N TRP A 54 -3.36 -0.95 -6.70
CA TRP A 54 -2.30 -1.48 -5.89
C TRP A 54 -1.39 -2.38 -6.71
N ALA A 55 -0.12 -2.37 -6.35
CA ALA A 55 0.89 -3.19 -6.98
C ALA A 55 1.78 -3.80 -5.90
N LEU A 56 1.84 -5.12 -5.88
CA LEU A 56 2.62 -5.86 -4.90
C LEU A 56 3.83 -6.48 -5.61
N MET A 57 4.95 -5.80 -5.52
CA MET A 57 6.21 -6.31 -6.04
C MET A 57 6.95 -7.03 -4.93
N SER A 58 7.93 -7.85 -5.28
CA SER A 58 8.62 -8.67 -4.28
C SER A 58 9.19 -7.86 -3.12
N ASN A 59 9.69 -6.67 -3.38
CA ASN A 59 10.35 -5.84 -2.37
C ASN A 59 9.73 -4.46 -2.16
N ARG A 60 8.56 -4.20 -2.73
CA ARG A 60 7.89 -2.92 -2.54
C ARG A 60 6.41 -3.01 -2.89
N VAL A 61 5.68 -2.04 -2.38
CA VAL A 61 4.24 -1.93 -2.64
C VAL A 61 3.94 -0.51 -3.11
N HIS A 62 3.07 -0.41 -4.10
CA HIS A 62 2.47 0.86 -4.50
C HIS A 62 0.97 0.78 -4.22
N LEU A 63 0.45 1.79 -3.55
CA LEU A 63 -0.98 1.91 -3.28
C LEU A 63 -1.46 3.28 -3.72
N LEU A 64 -2.63 3.32 -4.33
CA LEU A 64 -3.29 4.56 -4.64
C LEU A 64 -4.55 4.65 -3.79
N LEU A 65 -4.52 5.53 -2.79
CA LEU A 65 -5.54 5.59 -1.74
C LEU A 65 -6.19 6.96 -1.69
N ARG A 66 -7.50 6.97 -1.45
CA ARG A 66 -8.22 8.20 -1.11
C ARG A 66 -8.69 8.10 0.33
N THR A 67 -8.28 9.06 1.14
CA THR A 67 -8.64 9.07 2.56
C THR A 67 -9.97 9.77 2.80
N GLY A 68 -10.66 9.34 3.86
CA GLY A 68 -11.80 10.05 4.43
C GLY A 68 -11.36 10.89 5.63
N LEU A 69 -12.12 10.83 6.70
CA LEU A 69 -11.83 11.60 7.90
C LEU A 69 -10.68 11.03 8.73
N VAL A 70 -10.41 9.74 8.58
CA VAL A 70 -9.32 9.09 9.30
C VAL A 70 -8.02 9.29 8.55
N SER A 71 -6.97 9.66 9.26
CA SER A 71 -5.65 9.91 8.70
C SER A 71 -5.06 8.66 8.05
N ILE A 72 -4.37 8.84 6.93
CA ILE A 72 -3.67 7.76 6.25
C ILE A 72 -2.64 7.10 7.17
N SER A 73 -2.06 7.84 8.11
CA SER A 73 -1.08 7.30 9.03
C SER A 73 -1.66 6.21 9.94
N VAL A 74 -2.94 6.29 10.25
CA VAL A 74 -3.61 5.26 11.04
C VAL A 74 -3.68 3.95 10.25
N LEU A 75 -4.11 4.02 9.00
CA LEU A 75 -4.15 2.85 8.12
C LEU A 75 -2.77 2.24 7.96
N MET A 76 -1.78 3.07 7.65
CA MET A 76 -0.43 2.59 7.37
C MET A 76 0.21 1.98 8.62
N SER A 77 0.03 2.60 9.78
CA SER A 77 0.56 2.08 11.01
C SER A 77 0.02 0.68 11.32
N ARG A 78 -1.30 0.53 11.22
CA ARG A 78 -1.95 -0.76 11.49
C ARG A 78 -1.56 -1.83 10.46
N LEU A 79 -1.57 -1.47 9.20
CA LEU A 79 -1.26 -2.39 8.10
C LEU A 79 0.18 -2.89 8.19
N LEU A 80 1.13 -1.96 8.29
CA LEU A 80 2.54 -2.31 8.25
C LEU A 80 2.99 -3.04 9.51
N THR A 81 2.52 -2.60 10.67
CA THR A 81 2.86 -3.27 11.94
C THR A 81 2.29 -4.69 11.97
N GLY A 82 1.04 -4.84 11.56
CA GLY A 82 0.40 -6.16 11.54
C GLY A 82 1.07 -7.12 10.57
N TYR A 83 1.33 -6.65 9.35
CA TYR A 83 1.97 -7.49 8.34
C TYR A 83 3.41 -7.85 8.73
N ALA A 84 4.19 -6.86 9.18
CA ALA A 84 5.58 -7.10 9.58
C ALA A 84 5.68 -8.12 10.71
N GLY A 85 4.80 -8.01 11.71
CA GLY A 85 4.76 -8.98 12.80
C GLY A 85 4.47 -10.39 12.30
N TRP A 86 3.47 -10.52 11.44
CA TRP A 86 3.12 -11.81 10.85
C TRP A 86 4.24 -12.39 10.00
N PHE A 87 4.84 -11.57 9.13
CA PHE A 87 5.93 -11.99 8.24
C PHE A 87 7.15 -12.44 9.04
N ASN A 88 7.55 -11.66 10.02
CA ASN A 88 8.71 -11.97 10.85
C ASN A 88 8.50 -13.27 11.62
N LYS A 89 7.30 -13.50 12.14
CA LYS A 89 6.98 -14.73 12.83
C LYS A 89 7.00 -15.93 11.88
N LYS A 90 6.42 -15.79 10.70
CA LYS A 90 6.37 -16.87 9.70
C LYS A 90 7.77 -17.28 9.26
N TYR A 91 8.63 -16.32 9.02
CA TYR A 91 9.98 -16.56 8.47
C TYR A 91 11.08 -16.52 9.51
N ARG A 92 10.72 -16.49 10.79
CA ARG A 92 11.67 -16.49 11.93
C ARG A 92 12.70 -15.38 11.79
N ARG A 93 12.24 -14.20 11.43
CA ARG A 93 13.08 -13.00 11.28
C ARG A 93 12.92 -12.08 12.48
N HIS A 94 13.94 -11.27 12.71
CA HIS A 94 13.93 -10.21 13.71
C HIS A 94 14.24 -8.88 13.03
N GLY A 95 13.82 -7.78 13.66
CA GLY A 95 14.11 -6.45 13.18
C GLY A 95 13.10 -5.94 12.17
N GLN A 96 13.40 -4.78 11.62
CA GLN A 96 12.51 -4.09 10.70
C GLN A 96 12.35 -4.86 9.39
N LEU A 97 11.12 -4.91 8.92
CA LEU A 97 10.81 -5.45 7.60
C LEU A 97 10.83 -4.34 6.55
N PHE A 98 10.35 -3.16 6.91
CA PHE A 98 10.21 -2.04 5.99
C PHE A 98 11.30 -1.01 6.20
N GLN A 99 11.77 -0.41 5.09
CA GLN A 99 12.76 0.65 5.11
C GLN A 99 12.08 1.96 5.47
N ASN A 100 12.48 2.58 6.58
CA ASN A 100 11.96 3.88 7.01
C ASN A 100 10.44 3.90 7.07
N ARG A 101 9.87 5.11 7.02
CA ARG A 101 8.44 5.29 6.90
C ARG A 101 8.02 5.13 5.44
N TYR A 102 6.77 4.75 5.23
CA TYR A 102 6.19 4.77 3.90
C TYR A 102 6.30 6.18 3.30
N LYS A 103 6.43 6.25 1.99
CA LYS A 103 6.42 7.50 1.27
C LYS A 103 5.01 7.76 0.76
N SER A 104 4.51 8.99 0.97
CA SER A 104 3.19 9.36 0.48
C SER A 104 3.32 10.64 -0.34
N VAL A 105 2.80 10.60 -1.56
CA VAL A 105 2.78 11.74 -2.47
C VAL A 105 1.33 12.08 -2.77
N LEU A 106 0.96 13.36 -2.59
CA LEU A 106 -0.37 13.82 -2.98
C LEU A 106 -0.49 13.86 -4.50
N CYS A 107 -1.63 13.39 -4.99
CA CYS A 107 -1.91 13.35 -6.41
C CYS A 107 -3.00 14.36 -6.76
N GLN A 108 -2.86 14.98 -7.93
CA GLN A 108 -3.94 15.74 -8.54
C GLN A 108 -4.87 14.74 -9.22
N GLU A 109 -6.13 14.81 -8.88
CA GLU A 109 -7.09 13.74 -9.03
C GLU A 109 -7.18 13.05 -10.39
N LYS A 110 -7.46 13.75 -11.46
CA LYS A 110 -7.85 13.05 -12.70
C LYS A 110 -6.67 12.65 -13.57
N ILE A 111 -5.74 13.57 -13.76
CA ILE A 111 -4.64 13.36 -14.70
C ILE A 111 -3.64 12.37 -14.12
N TYR A 112 -3.29 12.58 -12.86
CA TYR A 112 -2.31 11.75 -12.18
C TYR A 112 -2.81 10.32 -11.98
N LEU A 113 -4.10 10.17 -11.67
CA LEU A 113 -4.70 8.86 -11.50
C LEU A 113 -4.59 8.03 -12.79
N LYS A 114 -4.95 8.63 -13.93
CA LYS A 114 -4.87 7.93 -15.22
C LYS A 114 -3.45 7.51 -15.55
N GLU A 115 -2.50 8.41 -15.35
CA GLU A 115 -1.10 8.12 -15.65
C GLU A 115 -0.52 7.07 -14.73
N LEU A 116 -0.84 7.15 -13.43
CA LEU A 116 -0.33 6.21 -12.44
C LEU A 116 -0.89 4.82 -12.66
N VAL A 117 -2.20 4.70 -12.90
CA VAL A 117 -2.82 3.40 -13.18
C VAL A 117 -2.23 2.81 -14.45
N ARG A 118 -2.03 3.64 -15.47
CA ARG A 118 -1.41 3.19 -16.72
C ARG A 118 0.02 2.73 -16.51
N TYR A 119 0.80 3.50 -15.74
CA TYR A 119 2.18 3.16 -15.40
C TYR A 119 2.26 1.82 -14.64
N ILE A 120 1.47 1.67 -13.59
CA ILE A 120 1.41 0.45 -12.81
C ILE A 120 1.00 -0.72 -13.69
N GLY A 121 -0.07 -0.55 -14.47
CA GLY A 121 -0.60 -1.60 -15.34
C GLY A 121 0.34 -1.98 -16.48
N ARG A 122 1.23 -1.08 -16.89
CA ARG A 122 2.14 -1.33 -18.01
C ARG A 122 3.34 -2.19 -17.60
N HIS A 123 3.74 -2.13 -16.38
CA HIS A 123 4.98 -2.74 -15.90
C HIS A 123 4.79 -4.07 -15.19
N ILE A 124 3.56 -4.49 -14.91
CA ILE A 124 3.30 -5.58 -14.00
C ILE A 124 2.12 -6.42 -14.48
N LEU A 125 2.11 -7.70 -14.12
CA LEU A 125 1.00 -8.60 -14.40
C LEU A 125 -0.26 -8.14 -13.67
N LYS A 126 -1.40 -8.24 -14.35
CA LYS A 126 -2.67 -7.77 -13.83
C LYS A 126 -3.53 -8.91 -13.32
N GLY A 127 -4.11 -8.73 -12.16
CA GLY A 127 -5.20 -9.52 -11.67
C GLY A 127 -6.33 -8.58 -11.26
N LYS A 128 -7.50 -9.13 -10.99
CA LYS A 128 -8.63 -8.31 -10.58
C LYS A 128 -9.11 -8.73 -9.19
N ILE A 129 -9.42 -7.73 -8.37
CA ILE A 129 -10.10 -7.95 -7.11
C ILE A 129 -11.36 -7.09 -7.10
N PHE A 130 -12.46 -7.73 -6.74
CA PHE A 130 -13.77 -7.09 -6.67
C PHE A 130 -14.22 -7.03 -5.23
N GLN A 131 -13.91 -5.92 -4.58
CA GLN A 131 -14.39 -5.63 -3.24
C GLN A 131 -14.86 -4.19 -3.19
N THR A 132 -15.68 -3.89 -2.20
CA THR A 132 -16.34 -2.60 -2.09
C THR A 132 -15.38 -1.42 -2.17
N ARG A 133 -14.18 -1.55 -1.61
CA ARG A 133 -13.21 -0.48 -1.58
C ARG A 133 -11.99 -0.71 -2.46
N PHE A 134 -12.00 -1.78 -3.25
CA PHE A 134 -11.00 -2.03 -4.28
C PHE A 134 -11.65 -1.77 -5.63
N LEU A 135 -11.29 -0.67 -6.27
CA LEU A 135 -11.90 -0.27 -7.54
C LEU A 135 -11.13 -0.75 -8.76
N PHE A 136 -9.89 -1.13 -8.57
CA PHE A 136 -9.02 -1.51 -9.67
C PHE A 136 -8.43 -2.89 -9.47
N PHE A 137 -7.54 -3.20 -10.35
CA PHE A 137 -6.93 -4.51 -10.47
C PHE A 137 -5.71 -4.65 -9.57
N MET A 138 -5.42 -5.88 -9.25
CA MET A 138 -4.16 -6.26 -8.64
C MET A 138 -3.06 -6.24 -9.69
N VAL A 139 -1.92 -5.72 -9.29
CA VAL A 139 -0.73 -5.76 -10.13
C VAL A 139 0.37 -6.43 -9.30
N THR A 140 0.88 -7.55 -9.79
CA THR A 140 1.90 -8.31 -9.08
C THR A 140 3.10 -8.56 -9.96
N GLU A 141 4.26 -8.62 -9.33
CA GLU A 141 5.50 -9.03 -9.96
C GLU A 141 6.10 -10.14 -9.11
N GLY A 142 6.33 -11.24 -9.75
CA GLY A 142 6.81 -12.45 -9.11
C GLY A 142 8.23 -12.38 -8.59
#